data_6d100f819a5fa234c1203bd01467b9a5
#
_entry.id   6d100f819a5fa234c1203bd01467b9a5
#
_cell.length_a   1.000
_cell.length_b   1.000
_cell.length_c   1.000
_cell.angle_alpha   90.00
_cell.angle_beta   90.00
_cell.angle_gamma   90.00
#
_symmetry.space_group_name_H-M   'P 1'
#
loop_
_entity.id
_entity.type
_entity.pdbx_description
1 polymer ?
#
loop_
_entity_poly.entity_id
_entity_poly.type
_entity_poly.pdbx_seq_one_letter_code
_entity_poly.pdbx_strand_id
1 'polypeptide(L)'
;MRTSLPRRTVLAVPGSSDRFIAKSRVVDADAVFLDLEDAVAPGAKVSARSQIVSALLDDEGWKAPCVTVRVNDWSSPWTTGDLTEVVGGAGDRIDAVVLPKVVGPDHVRATDLVLTQIEKQAGWEVGRIGIEAQIEEAQGLLAVSAIASSSPRLVSLVFGPGDFMASMGMGTLSVGSQPEGYLADAFHHVLMSILVAARANGLQAIDGPFVGIRDLDGFIASAKKSAALGYDGKWVVHPDQIDQGNQIFTPSQAVLSRASRIVEEYEKACSGAGGFTGAIEVDREMVDEAGVKLAMTLLAKASTGN
;
A
#
# COMPACT_ATOMS: atom_id res chain seq x y z
N MET A 1 -0.06 -12.83 13.69
CA MET A 1 -0.04 -11.53 12.97
C MET A 1 0.92 -11.68 11.81
N ARG A 2 0.49 -11.37 10.58
CA ARG A 2 1.43 -11.31 9.46
C ARG A 2 2.46 -10.21 9.74
N THR A 3 3.73 -10.51 9.49
CA THR A 3 4.79 -9.50 9.53
C THR A 3 4.45 -8.44 8.47
N SER A 4 4.36 -7.17 8.88
CA SER A 4 4.14 -6.08 7.93
C SER A 4 5.35 -6.00 7.00
N LEU A 5 5.16 -6.26 5.71
CA LEU A 5 6.22 -6.07 4.71
C LEU A 5 6.41 -4.58 4.44
N PRO A 6 7.63 -4.13 4.15
CA PRO A 6 7.87 -2.74 3.78
C PRO A 6 7.14 -2.40 2.48
N ARG A 7 6.57 -1.21 2.38
CA ARG A 7 5.84 -0.71 1.20
C ARG A 7 6.01 0.79 1.00
N ARG A 8 7.19 1.34 1.31
CA ARG A 8 7.47 2.78 1.13
C ARG A 8 7.25 3.19 -0.33
N THR A 9 7.72 2.37 -1.26
CA THR A 9 7.42 2.48 -2.68
C THR A 9 6.90 1.16 -3.23
N VAL A 10 5.84 1.25 -4.04
CA VAL A 10 5.21 0.09 -4.70
C VAL A 10 5.21 0.36 -6.20
N LEU A 11 6.08 -0.31 -6.95
CA LEU A 11 6.24 -0.10 -8.39
C LEU A 11 5.18 -0.83 -9.20
N ALA A 12 4.45 -0.09 -10.03
CA ALA A 12 3.51 -0.63 -11.01
C ALA A 12 4.26 -1.18 -12.24
N VAL A 13 3.99 -2.44 -12.61
CA VAL A 13 4.65 -3.11 -13.72
C VAL A 13 3.62 -3.75 -14.65
N PRO A 14 3.48 -3.30 -15.92
CA PRO A 14 2.57 -3.93 -16.88
C PRO A 14 2.87 -5.41 -17.06
N GLY A 15 1.91 -6.28 -16.73
CA GLY A 15 2.06 -7.74 -16.79
C GLY A 15 2.15 -8.32 -18.20
N SER A 16 1.83 -7.51 -19.21
CA SER A 16 1.96 -7.88 -20.63
C SER A 16 3.32 -7.52 -21.24
N SER A 17 4.31 -7.10 -20.43
CA SER A 17 5.60 -6.64 -20.94
C SER A 17 6.77 -7.34 -20.25
N ASP A 18 7.31 -8.39 -20.88
CA ASP A 18 8.49 -9.10 -20.40
C ASP A 18 9.67 -8.17 -20.11
N ARG A 19 9.83 -7.13 -20.93
CA ARG A 19 10.88 -6.11 -20.75
C ARG A 19 10.72 -5.33 -19.44
N PHE A 20 9.50 -4.90 -19.09
CA PHE A 20 9.27 -4.17 -17.85
C PHE A 20 9.32 -5.10 -16.64
N ILE A 21 8.83 -6.31 -16.77
CA ILE A 21 8.94 -7.36 -15.75
C ILE A 21 10.42 -7.63 -15.44
N ALA A 22 11.25 -7.90 -16.45
CA ALA A 22 12.69 -8.14 -16.25
C ALA A 22 13.39 -6.94 -15.58
N LYS A 23 13.08 -5.70 -16.00
CA LYS A 23 13.65 -4.51 -15.39
C LYS A 23 13.24 -4.31 -13.93
N SER A 24 12.02 -4.69 -13.56
CA SER A 24 11.51 -4.50 -12.21
C SER A 24 12.13 -5.47 -11.18
N ARG A 25 12.80 -6.53 -11.62
CA ARG A 25 13.46 -7.49 -10.71
C ARG A 25 14.60 -6.89 -9.89
N VAL A 26 15.28 -5.87 -10.42
CA VAL A 26 16.51 -5.30 -9.85
C VAL A 26 16.32 -3.93 -9.22
N VAL A 27 15.10 -3.39 -9.17
CA VAL A 27 14.83 -2.08 -8.60
C VAL A 27 14.84 -2.09 -7.07
N ASP A 28 15.14 -0.97 -6.46
CA ASP A 28 15.17 -0.76 -5.01
C ASP A 28 13.80 -0.37 -4.40
N ALA A 29 12.70 -0.74 -5.08
CA ALA A 29 11.37 -0.58 -4.51
C ALA A 29 11.14 -1.62 -3.39
N ASP A 30 10.39 -1.23 -2.35
CA ASP A 30 9.99 -2.17 -1.30
C ASP A 30 8.99 -3.21 -1.81
N ALA A 31 8.17 -2.83 -2.78
CA ALA A 31 7.22 -3.74 -3.41
C ALA A 31 7.11 -3.51 -4.91
N VAL A 32 6.74 -4.57 -5.62
CA VAL A 32 6.32 -4.53 -7.04
C VAL A 32 4.95 -5.16 -7.15
N PHE A 33 4.08 -4.59 -7.97
CA PHE A 33 2.91 -5.33 -8.41
C PHE A 33 2.91 -5.53 -9.94
N LEU A 34 2.64 -6.77 -10.34
CA LEU A 34 2.44 -7.14 -11.74
C LEU A 34 0.99 -6.88 -12.10
N ASP A 35 0.75 -6.02 -13.07
CA ASP A 35 -0.57 -5.51 -13.38
C ASP A 35 -1.25 -6.32 -14.49
N LEU A 36 -2.48 -6.76 -14.24
CA LEU A 36 -3.39 -7.33 -15.26
C LEU A 36 -4.53 -6.38 -15.62
N GLU A 37 -4.64 -5.23 -14.93
CA GLU A 37 -5.76 -4.33 -15.07
C GLU A 37 -5.44 -3.19 -16.05
N ASP A 38 -5.42 -1.95 -15.66
CA ASP A 38 -5.36 -0.77 -16.55
C ASP A 38 -4.13 -0.71 -17.47
N ALA A 39 -2.98 -1.23 -17.01
CA ALA A 39 -1.76 -1.24 -17.83
C ALA A 39 -1.72 -2.35 -18.89
N VAL A 40 -2.77 -3.17 -19.00
CA VAL A 40 -2.88 -4.26 -19.97
C VAL A 40 -4.11 -4.08 -20.87
N ALA A 41 -3.88 -4.00 -22.16
CA ALA A 41 -4.97 -3.87 -23.13
C ALA A 41 -5.93 -5.08 -23.07
N PRO A 42 -7.24 -4.90 -23.33
CA PRO A 42 -8.24 -5.98 -23.25
C PRO A 42 -7.85 -7.26 -24.01
N GLY A 43 -7.31 -7.12 -25.20
CA GLY A 43 -6.88 -8.26 -26.04
C GLY A 43 -5.64 -9.00 -25.53
N ALA A 44 -4.89 -8.42 -24.59
CA ALA A 44 -3.69 -9.01 -24.02
C ALA A 44 -3.89 -9.59 -22.62
N LYS A 45 -5.06 -9.38 -21.98
CA LYS A 45 -5.28 -9.77 -20.59
C LYS A 45 -5.10 -11.27 -20.33
N VAL A 46 -5.59 -12.12 -21.21
CA VAL A 46 -5.46 -13.57 -21.08
C VAL A 46 -4.00 -14.03 -21.27
N SER A 47 -3.28 -13.49 -22.27
CA SER A 47 -1.86 -13.84 -22.47
C SER A 47 -0.95 -13.30 -21.37
N ALA A 48 -1.27 -12.15 -20.78
CA ALA A 48 -0.51 -11.57 -19.67
C ALA A 48 -0.50 -12.47 -18.43
N ARG A 49 -1.53 -13.28 -18.18
CA ARG A 49 -1.55 -14.26 -17.08
C ARG A 49 -0.38 -15.23 -17.18
N SER A 50 -0.20 -15.87 -18.34
CA SER A 50 0.89 -16.82 -18.53
C SER A 50 2.28 -16.15 -18.48
N GLN A 51 2.40 -14.90 -18.94
CA GLN A 51 3.63 -14.13 -18.81
C GLN A 51 3.98 -13.88 -17.34
N ILE A 52 3.00 -13.45 -16.53
CA ILE A 52 3.17 -13.24 -15.08
C ILE A 52 3.53 -14.55 -14.38
N VAL A 53 2.83 -15.65 -14.66
CA VAL A 53 3.12 -16.96 -14.06
C VAL A 53 4.56 -17.39 -14.40
N SER A 54 4.96 -17.29 -15.66
CA SER A 54 6.33 -17.62 -16.08
C SER A 54 7.36 -16.75 -15.36
N ALA A 55 7.09 -15.46 -15.23
CA ALA A 55 7.98 -14.54 -14.53
C ALA A 55 8.09 -14.81 -13.02
N LEU A 56 7.00 -15.20 -12.38
CA LEU A 56 6.99 -15.53 -10.95
C LEU A 56 7.72 -16.86 -10.65
N LEU A 57 7.64 -17.81 -11.56
CA LEU A 57 8.29 -19.11 -11.42
C LEU A 57 9.77 -19.11 -11.82
N ASP A 58 10.26 -18.02 -12.41
CA ASP A 58 11.66 -17.85 -12.78
C ASP A 58 12.56 -17.77 -11.54
N ASP A 59 13.70 -18.47 -11.59
CA ASP A 59 14.65 -18.57 -10.48
C ASP A 59 15.46 -17.28 -10.21
N GLU A 60 15.43 -16.28 -11.11
CA GLU A 60 16.11 -15.00 -10.89
C GLU A 60 15.56 -14.24 -9.67
N GLY A 61 14.29 -14.47 -9.29
CA GLY A 61 13.66 -13.83 -8.15
C GLY A 61 13.48 -12.33 -8.32
N TRP A 62 13.22 -11.64 -7.21
CA TRP A 62 12.97 -10.20 -7.13
C TRP A 62 13.82 -9.59 -6.02
N LYS A 63 14.42 -8.42 -6.27
CA LYS A 63 15.09 -7.63 -5.23
C LYS A 63 14.09 -7.05 -4.24
N ALA A 64 12.92 -6.64 -4.73
CA ALA A 64 11.82 -6.17 -3.90
C ALA A 64 11.36 -7.29 -2.95
N PRO A 65 11.30 -7.04 -1.63
CA PRO A 65 10.89 -8.05 -0.64
C PRO A 65 9.40 -8.39 -0.70
N CYS A 66 8.58 -7.62 -1.42
CA CYS A 66 7.16 -7.84 -1.58
C CYS A 66 6.79 -7.87 -3.07
N VAL A 67 6.15 -8.96 -3.50
CA VAL A 67 5.65 -9.12 -4.87
C VAL A 67 4.17 -9.40 -4.84
N THR A 68 3.39 -8.59 -5.55
CA THR A 68 1.93 -8.70 -5.62
C THR A 68 1.44 -8.74 -7.06
N VAL A 69 0.19 -9.08 -7.27
CA VAL A 69 -0.44 -9.08 -8.60
C VAL A 69 -1.74 -8.30 -8.52
N ARG A 70 -1.89 -7.26 -9.35
CA ARG A 70 -3.18 -6.59 -9.49
C ARG A 70 -4.02 -7.33 -10.52
N VAL A 71 -5.11 -7.93 -10.04
CA VAL A 71 -6.10 -8.61 -10.87
C VAL A 71 -7.08 -7.61 -11.47
N ASN A 72 -7.90 -8.01 -12.43
CA ASN A 72 -8.99 -7.18 -12.92
C ASN A 72 -10.10 -7.05 -11.85
N ASP A 73 -10.93 -6.02 -11.97
CA ASP A 73 -12.05 -5.78 -11.07
C ASP A 73 -13.19 -6.79 -11.23
N TRP A 74 -14.05 -6.90 -10.20
CA TRP A 74 -15.16 -7.87 -10.18
C TRP A 74 -16.30 -7.56 -11.18
N SER A 75 -16.35 -6.38 -11.78
CA SER A 75 -17.32 -6.06 -12.84
C SER A 75 -16.85 -6.56 -14.21
N SER A 76 -15.57 -6.92 -14.33
CA SER A 76 -14.96 -7.44 -15.55
C SER A 76 -15.14 -8.96 -15.69
N PRO A 77 -15.04 -9.53 -16.88
CA PRO A 77 -15.09 -10.98 -17.08
C PRO A 77 -13.76 -11.69 -16.77
N TRP A 78 -12.71 -10.99 -16.35
CA TRP A 78 -11.35 -11.54 -16.26
C TRP A 78 -10.94 -11.95 -14.83
N THR A 79 -11.53 -11.37 -13.80
CA THR A 79 -11.10 -11.51 -12.38
C THR A 79 -10.96 -12.95 -11.92
N THR A 80 -11.95 -13.80 -12.22
CA THR A 80 -11.91 -15.22 -11.84
C THR A 80 -10.75 -15.94 -12.52
N GLY A 81 -10.53 -15.69 -13.83
CA GLY A 81 -9.38 -16.25 -14.56
C GLY A 81 -8.04 -15.76 -14.04
N ASP A 82 -7.92 -14.48 -13.67
CA ASP A 82 -6.72 -13.94 -13.07
C ASP A 82 -6.37 -14.64 -11.75
N LEU A 83 -7.36 -14.81 -10.88
CA LEU A 83 -7.18 -15.51 -9.61
C LEU A 83 -6.85 -17.00 -9.83
N THR A 84 -7.58 -17.71 -10.68
CA THR A 84 -7.40 -19.15 -10.84
C THR A 84 -6.14 -19.51 -11.61
N GLU A 85 -5.79 -18.76 -12.64
CA GLU A 85 -4.61 -19.06 -13.46
C GLU A 85 -3.32 -18.51 -12.83
N VAL A 86 -3.31 -17.24 -12.38
CA VAL A 86 -2.08 -16.64 -11.85
C VAL A 86 -1.83 -17.10 -10.41
N VAL A 87 -2.81 -17.00 -9.54
CA VAL A 87 -2.63 -17.45 -8.16
C VAL A 87 -2.55 -18.97 -8.07
N GLY A 88 -3.36 -19.70 -8.84
CA GLY A 88 -3.26 -21.16 -8.93
C GLY A 88 -1.95 -21.66 -9.51
N GLY A 89 -1.35 -20.89 -10.43
CA GLY A 89 -0.10 -21.26 -11.10
C GLY A 89 1.18 -20.88 -10.34
N ALA A 90 1.18 -19.76 -9.61
CA ALA A 90 2.37 -19.20 -8.96
C ALA A 90 2.08 -18.47 -7.64
N GLY A 91 1.00 -18.80 -6.95
CA GLY A 91 0.61 -18.11 -5.73
C GLY A 91 1.57 -18.28 -4.56
N ASP A 92 2.42 -19.30 -4.56
CA ASP A 92 3.50 -19.46 -3.58
C ASP A 92 4.63 -18.42 -3.73
N ARG A 93 4.63 -17.68 -4.84
CA ARG A 93 5.63 -16.64 -5.16
C ARG A 93 5.11 -15.22 -4.98
N ILE A 94 3.87 -15.05 -4.55
CA ILE A 94 3.28 -13.72 -4.29
C ILE A 94 2.86 -13.57 -2.83
N ASP A 95 2.90 -12.33 -2.35
CA ASP A 95 2.51 -11.97 -0.98
C ASP A 95 1.03 -11.61 -0.87
N ALA A 96 0.49 -10.94 -1.89
CA ALA A 96 -0.90 -10.53 -1.92
C ALA A 96 -1.42 -10.37 -3.36
N VAL A 97 -2.74 -10.33 -3.49
CA VAL A 97 -3.42 -9.80 -4.68
C VAL A 97 -3.92 -8.38 -4.41
N VAL A 98 -3.75 -7.50 -5.39
CA VAL A 98 -4.32 -6.15 -5.38
C VAL A 98 -5.66 -6.22 -6.09
N LEU A 99 -6.71 -5.87 -5.39
CA LEU A 99 -8.08 -5.87 -5.88
C LEU A 99 -8.51 -4.44 -6.21
N PRO A 100 -8.64 -4.08 -7.51
CA PRO A 100 -9.03 -2.74 -7.92
C PRO A 100 -10.53 -2.52 -7.77
N LYS A 101 -10.98 -1.27 -7.82
CA LYS A 101 -12.39 -0.83 -7.88
C LYS A 101 -13.27 -1.51 -6.83
N VAL A 102 -12.77 -1.57 -5.58
CA VAL A 102 -13.53 -2.19 -4.48
C VAL A 102 -14.61 -1.25 -4.03
N VAL A 103 -15.86 -1.59 -4.33
CA VAL A 103 -17.04 -0.77 -3.97
C VAL A 103 -17.77 -1.25 -2.72
N GLY A 104 -17.41 -2.43 -2.19
CA GLY A 104 -18.02 -2.98 -0.98
C GLY A 104 -17.29 -4.18 -0.40
N PRO A 105 -17.64 -4.59 0.83
CA PRO A 105 -17.00 -5.71 1.52
C PRO A 105 -17.13 -7.05 0.78
N ASP A 106 -18.15 -7.19 -0.06
CA ASP A 106 -18.43 -8.46 -0.76
C ASP A 106 -17.37 -8.76 -1.84
N HIS A 107 -16.75 -7.74 -2.46
CA HIS A 107 -15.62 -7.92 -3.37
C HIS A 107 -14.44 -8.60 -2.66
N VAL A 108 -14.11 -8.15 -1.46
CA VAL A 108 -13.04 -8.72 -0.64
C VAL A 108 -13.38 -10.11 -0.16
N ARG A 109 -14.60 -10.35 0.32
CA ARG A 109 -15.06 -11.66 0.77
C ARG A 109 -15.08 -12.70 -0.36
N ALA A 110 -15.55 -12.31 -1.55
CA ALA A 110 -15.54 -13.20 -2.71
C ALA A 110 -14.09 -13.59 -3.09
N THR A 111 -13.17 -12.62 -3.09
CA THR A 111 -11.75 -12.88 -3.32
C THR A 111 -11.16 -13.81 -2.25
N ASP A 112 -11.46 -13.59 -0.97
CA ASP A 112 -11.01 -14.45 0.14
C ASP A 112 -11.47 -15.90 -0.04
N LEU A 113 -12.73 -16.11 -0.41
CA LEU A 113 -13.27 -17.45 -0.68
C LEU A 113 -12.54 -18.14 -1.83
N VAL A 114 -12.29 -17.44 -2.93
CA VAL A 114 -11.55 -17.99 -4.08
C VAL A 114 -10.10 -18.32 -3.69
N LEU A 115 -9.39 -17.41 -3.03
CA LEU A 115 -8.03 -17.65 -2.54
C LEU A 115 -7.96 -18.85 -1.60
N THR A 116 -8.95 -18.99 -0.69
CA THR A 116 -9.06 -20.13 0.23
C THR A 116 -9.20 -21.45 -0.53
N GLN A 117 -9.97 -21.49 -1.62
CA GLN A 117 -10.11 -22.72 -2.43
C GLN A 117 -8.80 -23.05 -3.14
N ILE A 118 -8.13 -22.05 -3.72
CA ILE A 118 -6.85 -22.22 -4.41
C ILE A 118 -5.78 -22.73 -3.43
N GLU A 119 -5.63 -22.12 -2.27
CA GLU A 119 -4.66 -22.52 -1.24
C GLU A 119 -4.89 -23.96 -0.76
N LYS A 120 -6.16 -24.34 -0.52
CA LYS A 120 -6.51 -25.73 -0.17
C LYS A 120 -6.17 -26.72 -1.29
N GLN A 121 -6.48 -26.37 -2.53
CA GLN A 121 -6.19 -27.23 -3.69
C GLN A 121 -4.68 -27.41 -3.92
N ALA A 122 -3.90 -26.33 -3.68
CA ALA A 122 -2.45 -26.36 -3.81
C ALA A 122 -1.73 -26.95 -2.58
N GLY A 123 -2.45 -27.24 -1.48
CA GLY A 123 -1.84 -27.71 -0.24
C GLY A 123 -1.08 -26.64 0.54
N TRP A 124 -1.38 -25.34 0.30
CA TRP A 124 -0.77 -24.23 1.00
C TRP A 124 -1.51 -23.90 2.29
N GLU A 125 -0.85 -23.14 3.17
CA GLU A 125 -1.49 -22.59 4.38
C GLU A 125 -2.61 -21.63 3.98
N VAL A 126 -3.83 -21.90 4.49
CA VAL A 126 -4.98 -21.05 4.24
C VAL A 126 -4.77 -19.67 4.90
N GLY A 127 -4.95 -18.64 4.12
CA GLY A 127 -4.69 -17.27 4.56
C GLY A 127 -3.28 -16.76 4.26
N ARG A 128 -2.43 -17.53 3.58
CA ARG A 128 -1.07 -17.13 3.20
C ARG A 128 -1.06 -15.93 2.26
N ILE A 129 -1.93 -15.90 1.26
CA ILE A 129 -2.01 -14.83 0.29
C ILE A 129 -2.86 -13.70 0.84
N GLY A 130 -2.30 -12.48 0.89
CA GLY A 130 -2.98 -11.27 1.33
C GLY A 130 -3.90 -10.67 0.28
N ILE A 131 -4.69 -9.69 0.71
CA ILE A 131 -5.51 -8.84 -0.18
C ILE A 131 -5.15 -7.39 0.10
N GLU A 132 -4.89 -6.62 -0.94
CA GLU A 132 -4.80 -5.16 -0.92
C GLU A 132 -6.05 -4.62 -1.62
N ALA A 133 -6.84 -3.79 -0.93
CA ALA A 133 -8.06 -3.24 -1.50
C ALA A 133 -7.84 -1.81 -2.00
N GLN A 134 -8.03 -1.59 -3.30
CA GLN A 134 -7.91 -0.27 -3.90
C GLN A 134 -9.24 0.47 -3.81
N ILE A 135 -9.21 1.63 -3.16
CA ILE A 135 -10.35 2.54 -2.95
C ILE A 135 -10.23 3.67 -3.95
N GLU A 136 -11.04 3.61 -4.99
CA GLU A 136 -10.91 4.48 -6.15
C GLU A 136 -12.26 4.86 -6.80
N GLU A 137 -13.34 4.59 -6.08
CA GLU A 137 -14.68 5.02 -6.45
C GLU A 137 -15.40 5.65 -5.26
N ALA A 138 -16.33 6.55 -5.53
CA ALA A 138 -17.13 7.21 -4.50
C ALA A 138 -17.86 6.20 -3.61
N GLN A 139 -18.41 5.13 -4.20
CA GLN A 139 -19.09 4.06 -3.47
C GLN A 139 -18.12 3.28 -2.57
N GLY A 140 -16.91 2.98 -3.04
CA GLY A 140 -15.86 2.34 -2.26
C GLY A 140 -15.42 3.20 -1.07
N LEU A 141 -15.31 4.52 -1.27
CA LEU A 141 -14.99 5.44 -0.19
C LEU A 141 -16.10 5.47 0.88
N LEU A 142 -17.37 5.50 0.48
CA LEU A 142 -18.49 5.43 1.44
C LEU A 142 -18.50 4.11 2.23
N ALA A 143 -18.03 3.01 1.64
CA ALA A 143 -17.98 1.69 2.26
C ALA A 143 -16.62 1.38 2.92
N VAL A 144 -15.65 2.29 2.92
CA VAL A 144 -14.25 2.01 3.28
C VAL A 144 -14.07 1.36 4.66
N SER A 145 -14.84 1.76 5.65
CA SER A 145 -14.80 1.17 7.00
C SER A 145 -15.29 -0.30 7.00
N ALA A 146 -16.35 -0.61 6.25
CA ALA A 146 -16.86 -1.97 6.10
C ALA A 146 -15.91 -2.84 5.27
N ILE A 147 -15.28 -2.27 4.23
CA ILE A 147 -14.24 -2.93 3.44
C ILE A 147 -13.05 -3.29 4.34
N ALA A 148 -12.54 -2.35 5.12
CA ALA A 148 -11.36 -2.52 5.97
C ALA A 148 -11.49 -3.66 6.99
N SER A 149 -12.70 -3.98 7.44
CA SER A 149 -13.00 -5.05 8.41
C SER A 149 -13.51 -6.35 7.78
N SER A 150 -13.52 -6.48 6.44
CA SER A 150 -14.27 -7.53 5.75
C SER A 150 -13.59 -8.89 5.67
N SER A 151 -12.25 -8.95 5.82
CA SER A 151 -11.48 -10.20 5.77
C SER A 151 -10.18 -10.07 6.60
N PRO A 152 -9.75 -11.15 7.29
CA PRO A 152 -8.46 -11.20 7.95
C PRO A 152 -7.26 -11.23 6.96
N ARG A 153 -7.55 -11.42 5.67
CA ARG A 153 -6.53 -11.40 4.61
C ARG A 153 -6.14 -9.99 4.19
N LEU A 154 -6.95 -8.97 4.52
CA LEU A 154 -6.58 -7.60 4.18
C LEU A 154 -5.27 -7.22 4.86
N VAL A 155 -4.35 -6.66 4.06
CA VAL A 155 -3.05 -6.18 4.52
C VAL A 155 -2.90 -4.67 4.31
N SER A 156 -3.57 -4.11 3.30
CA SER A 156 -3.54 -2.68 3.02
C SER A 156 -4.81 -2.17 2.37
N LEU A 157 -5.04 -0.86 2.52
CA LEU A 157 -5.93 -0.07 1.68
C LEU A 157 -5.07 0.85 0.80
N VAL A 158 -5.40 0.90 -0.49
CA VAL A 158 -4.65 1.68 -1.48
C VAL A 158 -5.58 2.76 -2.06
N PHE A 159 -5.11 4.00 -2.16
CA PHE A 159 -5.86 5.04 -2.85
C PHE A 159 -5.61 4.98 -4.37
N GLY A 160 -6.66 4.97 -5.19
CA GLY A 160 -6.57 5.05 -6.66
C GLY A 160 -7.05 6.42 -7.16
N PRO A 161 -6.16 7.42 -7.34
CA PRO A 161 -6.57 8.79 -7.69
C PRO A 161 -7.22 8.90 -9.08
N GLY A 162 -6.83 8.08 -10.06
CA GLY A 162 -7.35 8.18 -11.43
C GLY A 162 -8.83 7.91 -11.51
N ASP A 163 -9.24 6.71 -11.16
CA ASP A 163 -10.65 6.31 -11.14
C ASP A 163 -11.45 7.10 -10.12
N PHE A 164 -10.86 7.47 -8.97
CA PHE A 164 -11.53 8.33 -8.00
C PHE A 164 -11.91 9.69 -8.58
N MET A 165 -10.97 10.35 -9.28
CA MET A 165 -11.25 11.62 -9.95
C MET A 165 -12.34 11.49 -11.00
N ALA A 166 -12.33 10.40 -11.77
CA ALA A 166 -13.38 10.10 -12.76
C ALA A 166 -14.73 9.84 -12.06
N SER A 167 -14.76 9.03 -11.03
CA SER A 167 -15.97 8.71 -10.25
C SER A 167 -16.59 9.96 -9.59
N MET A 168 -15.75 10.94 -9.20
CA MET A 168 -16.17 12.20 -8.60
C MET A 168 -16.49 13.30 -9.62
N GLY A 169 -16.22 13.08 -10.91
CA GLY A 169 -16.41 14.09 -11.95
C GLY A 169 -15.48 15.29 -11.79
N MET A 170 -14.24 15.10 -11.33
CA MET A 170 -13.31 16.21 -11.06
C MET A 170 -12.86 16.86 -12.39
N GLY A 171 -12.80 18.19 -12.41
CA GLY A 171 -12.55 19.03 -13.58
C GLY A 171 -11.09 19.13 -14.02
N THR A 172 -10.26 18.09 -13.82
CA THR A 172 -8.86 18.04 -14.25
C THR A 172 -8.54 16.70 -14.91
N LEU A 173 -7.68 16.70 -15.92
CA LEU A 173 -7.24 15.49 -16.64
C LEU A 173 -5.91 14.96 -16.15
N SER A 174 -5.23 15.67 -15.24
CA SER A 174 -3.94 15.24 -14.70
C SER A 174 -4.15 14.47 -13.41
N VAL A 175 -4.00 13.15 -13.48
CA VAL A 175 -4.23 12.23 -12.35
C VAL A 175 -3.35 12.59 -11.15
N GLY A 176 -3.99 12.72 -9.97
CA GLY A 176 -3.31 13.06 -8.71
C GLY A 176 -3.03 14.56 -8.54
N SER A 177 -3.34 15.41 -9.55
CA SER A 177 -3.19 16.86 -9.42
C SER A 177 -4.41 17.52 -8.78
N GLN A 178 -4.18 18.69 -8.16
CA GLN A 178 -5.28 19.52 -7.61
C GLN A 178 -6.09 20.16 -8.74
N PRO A 179 -7.44 20.18 -8.65
CA PRO A 179 -8.27 20.89 -9.60
C PRO A 179 -7.96 22.39 -9.56
N GLU A 180 -7.88 23.01 -10.73
CA GLU A 180 -7.68 24.45 -10.84
C GLU A 180 -8.86 25.21 -10.19
N GLY A 181 -8.54 26.29 -9.47
CA GLY A 181 -9.54 27.11 -8.78
C GLY A 181 -10.06 26.56 -7.46
N TYR A 182 -9.73 25.33 -7.06
CA TYR A 182 -10.06 24.79 -5.73
C TYR A 182 -8.93 25.09 -4.75
N LEU A 183 -9.21 25.95 -3.77
CA LEU A 183 -8.18 26.50 -2.86
C LEU A 183 -7.78 25.53 -1.73
N ALA A 184 -8.56 24.50 -1.46
CA ALA A 184 -8.24 23.47 -0.47
C ALA A 184 -7.61 22.23 -1.12
N ASP A 185 -7.21 21.27 -0.31
CA ASP A 185 -6.74 19.98 -0.82
C ASP A 185 -7.93 19.08 -1.18
N ALA A 186 -8.13 18.84 -2.47
CA ALA A 186 -9.24 18.03 -2.98
C ALA A 186 -9.17 16.55 -2.53
N PHE A 187 -7.99 16.07 -2.18
CA PHE A 187 -7.79 14.67 -1.77
C PHE A 187 -7.72 14.49 -0.25
N HIS A 188 -7.69 15.56 0.55
CA HIS A 188 -7.51 15.44 2.00
C HIS A 188 -8.57 14.54 2.64
N HIS A 189 -9.83 14.74 2.30
CA HIS A 189 -10.92 13.95 2.87
C HIS A 189 -10.79 12.44 2.55
N VAL A 190 -10.55 12.09 1.30
CA VAL A 190 -10.41 10.68 0.89
C VAL A 190 -9.18 10.05 1.53
N LEU A 191 -8.05 10.74 1.54
CA LEU A 191 -6.82 10.25 2.17
C LEU A 191 -7.02 10.02 3.67
N MET A 192 -7.65 10.94 4.39
CA MET A 192 -7.95 10.77 5.81
C MET A 192 -8.95 9.64 6.07
N SER A 193 -9.99 9.50 5.24
CA SER A 193 -10.99 8.43 5.39
C SER A 193 -10.36 7.04 5.22
N ILE A 194 -9.52 6.85 4.20
CA ILE A 194 -8.78 5.60 3.97
C ILE A 194 -7.82 5.33 5.13
N LEU A 195 -7.05 6.34 5.55
CA LEU A 195 -6.07 6.19 6.64
C LEU A 195 -6.74 5.78 7.94
N VAL A 196 -7.82 6.44 8.34
CA VAL A 196 -8.58 6.13 9.57
C VAL A 196 -9.13 4.70 9.52
N ALA A 197 -9.73 4.29 8.39
CA ALA A 197 -10.24 2.93 8.22
C ALA A 197 -9.12 1.89 8.28
N ALA A 198 -7.97 2.15 7.66
CA ALA A 198 -6.80 1.27 7.71
C ALA A 198 -6.28 1.12 9.14
N ARG A 199 -6.04 2.23 9.85
CA ARG A 199 -5.50 2.20 11.22
C ARG A 199 -6.43 1.54 12.23
N ALA A 200 -7.75 1.76 12.10
CA ALA A 200 -8.74 1.10 12.95
C ALA A 200 -8.73 -0.43 12.84
N ASN A 201 -8.23 -0.98 11.72
CA ASN A 201 -8.17 -2.42 11.45
C ASN A 201 -6.74 -2.98 11.37
N GLY A 202 -5.72 -2.21 11.76
CA GLY A 202 -4.32 -2.65 11.74
C GLY A 202 -3.75 -2.86 10.34
N LEU A 203 -4.30 -2.18 9.32
CA LEU A 203 -3.88 -2.27 7.93
C LEU A 203 -2.87 -1.15 7.59
N GLN A 204 -2.05 -1.40 6.57
CA GLN A 204 -1.26 -0.35 5.94
C GLN A 204 -2.14 0.54 5.07
N ALA A 205 -1.78 1.83 4.97
CA ALA A 205 -2.39 2.79 4.06
C ALA A 205 -1.35 3.20 3.00
N ILE A 206 -1.67 2.94 1.74
CA ILE A 206 -0.78 3.21 0.60
C ILE A 206 -1.42 4.29 -0.27
N ASP A 207 -0.68 5.36 -0.53
CA ASP A 207 -1.13 6.42 -1.42
C ASP A 207 -0.98 6.00 -2.89
N GLY A 208 -1.82 6.55 -3.75
CA GLY A 208 -1.84 6.25 -5.17
C GLY A 208 -0.73 6.92 -5.98
N PRO A 209 -0.63 6.62 -7.29
CA PRO A 209 0.43 7.12 -8.14
C PRO A 209 0.34 8.63 -8.38
N PHE A 210 1.50 9.23 -8.63
CA PHE A 210 1.64 10.53 -9.28
C PHE A 210 2.16 10.29 -10.70
N VAL A 211 1.33 10.59 -11.69
CA VAL A 211 1.60 10.17 -13.09
C VAL A 211 2.52 11.09 -13.88
N GLY A 212 2.91 12.25 -13.34
CA GLY A 212 3.87 13.15 -13.94
C GLY A 212 5.28 12.59 -13.90
N ILE A 213 5.62 11.65 -14.80
CA ILE A 213 6.89 10.89 -14.79
C ILE A 213 8.12 11.83 -14.80
N ARG A 214 8.03 12.98 -15.48
CA ARG A 214 9.13 13.96 -15.59
C ARG A 214 9.06 15.07 -14.54
N ASP A 215 8.01 15.11 -13.75
CA ASP A 215 7.78 16.09 -12.68
C ASP A 215 8.11 15.45 -11.31
N LEU A 216 9.40 15.33 -11.04
CA LEU A 216 9.87 14.76 -9.78
C LEU A 216 9.53 15.66 -8.59
N ASP A 217 9.51 16.97 -8.76
CA ASP A 217 9.15 17.91 -7.69
C ASP A 217 7.67 17.76 -7.29
N GLY A 218 6.77 17.60 -8.27
CA GLY A 218 5.37 17.30 -8.03
C GLY A 218 5.18 15.95 -7.32
N PHE A 219 5.94 14.92 -7.72
CA PHE A 219 5.95 13.63 -7.01
C PHE A 219 6.37 13.79 -5.55
N ILE A 220 7.50 14.50 -5.30
CA ILE A 220 8.03 14.75 -3.96
C ILE A 220 7.00 15.50 -3.10
N ALA A 221 6.36 16.53 -3.63
CA ALA A 221 5.32 17.27 -2.92
C ALA A 221 4.11 16.39 -2.54
N SER A 222 3.64 15.56 -3.48
CA SER A 222 2.56 14.60 -3.25
C SER A 222 2.93 13.55 -2.20
N ALA A 223 4.13 12.95 -2.31
CA ALA A 223 4.62 11.95 -1.37
C ALA A 223 4.82 12.50 0.06
N LYS A 224 5.39 13.70 0.20
CA LYS A 224 5.53 14.38 1.49
C LYS A 224 4.19 14.63 2.16
N LYS A 225 3.16 14.99 1.40
CA LYS A 225 1.82 15.21 1.92
C LYS A 225 1.24 13.93 2.53
N SER A 226 1.24 12.82 1.82
CA SER A 226 0.71 11.56 2.33
C SER A 226 1.56 10.99 3.47
N ALA A 227 2.89 11.08 3.40
CA ALA A 227 3.77 10.69 4.50
C ALA A 227 3.50 11.49 5.79
N ALA A 228 3.28 12.83 5.67
CA ALA A 228 2.94 13.68 6.81
C ALA A 228 1.59 13.35 7.45
N LEU A 229 0.61 12.88 6.66
CA LEU A 229 -0.66 12.36 7.19
C LEU A 229 -0.50 11.04 7.96
N GLY A 230 0.56 10.27 7.69
CA GLY A 230 0.83 9.00 8.34
C GLY A 230 0.76 7.78 7.42
N TYR A 231 0.63 7.93 6.12
CA TYR A 231 0.67 6.83 5.16
C TYR A 231 1.98 6.03 5.27
N ASP A 232 1.93 4.77 4.87
CA ASP A 232 3.08 3.85 4.95
C ASP A 232 3.91 3.85 3.67
N GLY A 233 3.33 4.28 2.56
CA GLY A 233 3.99 4.35 1.27
C GLY A 233 3.11 4.90 0.16
N LYS A 234 3.64 4.79 -1.06
CA LYS A 234 3.00 5.32 -2.27
C LYS A 234 3.29 4.45 -3.48
N TRP A 235 2.31 4.33 -4.39
CA TRP A 235 2.56 3.75 -5.70
C TRP A 235 3.45 4.66 -6.53
N VAL A 236 4.38 4.03 -7.25
CA VAL A 236 5.27 4.68 -8.21
C VAL A 236 5.09 4.04 -9.58
N VAL A 237 5.16 4.87 -10.63
CA VAL A 237 4.94 4.45 -12.03
C VAL A 237 6.24 4.52 -12.85
N HIS A 238 7.31 5.02 -12.24
CA HIS A 238 8.62 5.09 -12.88
C HIS A 238 9.74 4.84 -11.86
N PRO A 239 10.84 4.15 -12.25
CA PRO A 239 11.97 3.89 -11.35
C PRO A 239 12.58 5.15 -10.72
N ASP A 240 12.61 6.29 -11.42
CA ASP A 240 13.16 7.55 -10.92
C ASP A 240 12.42 8.10 -9.68
N GLN A 241 11.20 7.61 -9.40
CA GLN A 241 10.43 7.99 -8.22
C GLN A 241 10.81 7.19 -6.97
N ILE A 242 11.50 6.04 -7.14
CA ILE A 242 11.74 5.06 -6.06
C ILE A 242 12.60 5.66 -4.95
N ASP A 243 13.77 6.18 -5.28
CA ASP A 243 14.73 6.69 -4.28
C ASP A 243 14.11 7.81 -3.43
N GLN A 244 13.43 8.76 -4.08
CA GLN A 244 12.76 9.85 -3.39
C GLN A 244 11.59 9.34 -2.52
N GLY A 245 10.81 8.40 -3.04
CA GLY A 245 9.74 7.75 -2.28
C GLY A 245 10.28 7.05 -1.03
N ASN A 246 11.29 6.20 -1.18
CA ASN A 246 11.92 5.50 -0.07
C ASN A 246 12.45 6.47 1.01
N GLN A 247 13.10 7.58 0.59
CA GLN A 247 13.58 8.59 1.53
C GLN A 247 12.46 9.29 2.28
N ILE A 248 11.38 9.67 1.59
CA ILE A 248 10.26 10.42 2.17
C ILE A 248 9.48 9.58 3.18
N PHE A 249 9.26 8.30 2.90
CA PHE A 249 8.52 7.40 3.80
C PHE A 249 9.39 6.77 4.89
N THR A 250 10.69 7.05 4.92
CA THR A 250 11.59 6.65 6.00
C THR A 250 11.70 7.79 7.02
N PRO A 251 11.43 7.57 8.32
CA PRO A 251 11.65 8.58 9.34
C PRO A 251 13.11 9.03 9.37
N SER A 252 13.37 10.33 9.49
CA SER A 252 14.73 10.85 9.53
C SER A 252 15.46 10.41 10.80
N GLN A 253 16.80 10.33 10.74
CA GLN A 253 17.62 9.97 11.91
C GLN A 253 17.36 10.89 13.11
N ALA A 254 17.10 12.16 12.88
CA ALA A 254 16.76 13.11 13.95
C ALA A 254 15.44 12.74 14.64
N VAL A 255 14.41 12.37 13.86
CA VAL A 255 13.12 11.89 14.39
C VAL A 255 13.30 10.59 15.18
N LEU A 256 14.07 9.63 14.65
CA LEU A 256 14.34 8.35 15.32
C LEU A 256 15.11 8.54 16.63
N SER A 257 16.14 9.38 16.62
CA SER A 257 16.92 9.68 17.83
C SER A 257 16.05 10.34 18.92
N ARG A 258 15.15 11.24 18.52
CA ARG A 258 14.20 11.85 19.46
C ARG A 258 13.19 10.82 19.98
N ALA A 259 12.66 9.97 19.11
CA ALA A 259 11.72 8.91 19.49
C ALA A 259 12.35 7.92 20.49
N SER A 260 13.59 7.47 20.25
CA SER A 260 14.32 6.60 21.18
C SER A 260 14.48 7.26 22.55
N ARG A 261 14.90 8.54 22.57
CA ARG A 261 15.07 9.29 23.80
C ARG A 261 13.76 9.44 24.58
N ILE A 262 12.65 9.72 23.91
CA ILE A 262 11.31 9.79 24.52
C ILE A 262 10.97 8.48 25.24
N VAL A 263 11.15 7.34 24.56
CA VAL A 263 10.86 6.02 25.14
C VAL A 263 11.76 5.74 26.33
N GLU A 264 13.08 5.95 26.19
CA GLU A 264 14.05 5.71 27.27
C GLU A 264 13.79 6.56 28.52
N GLU A 265 13.53 7.86 28.35
CA GLU A 265 13.30 8.77 29.49
C GLU A 265 11.96 8.48 30.18
N TYR A 266 10.94 8.11 29.42
CA TYR A 266 9.65 7.71 29.99
C TYR A 266 9.76 6.39 30.77
N GLU A 267 10.46 5.38 30.27
CA GLU A 267 10.69 4.11 30.96
C GLU A 267 11.48 4.31 32.24
N LYS A 268 12.52 5.17 32.23
CA LYS A 268 13.27 5.54 33.43
C LYS A 268 12.37 6.22 34.49
N ALA A 269 11.49 7.11 34.06
CA ALA A 269 10.57 7.77 34.99
C ALA A 269 9.55 6.78 35.59
N CYS A 270 9.05 5.85 34.83
CA CYS A 270 8.14 4.79 35.30
C CYS A 270 8.81 3.82 36.31
N SER A 271 10.12 3.53 36.14
CA SER A 271 10.87 2.60 36.99
C SER A 271 11.48 3.25 38.24
N GLY A 272 11.50 4.58 38.32
CA GLY A 272 12.07 5.34 39.41
C GLY A 272 11.20 5.36 40.69
N ALA A 273 11.83 5.41 41.87
CA ALA A 273 11.16 5.42 43.19
C ALA A 273 10.48 6.75 43.58
N GLY A 274 10.39 7.72 42.69
CA GLY A 274 9.83 9.06 42.94
C GLY A 274 8.58 9.34 42.13
N GLY A 275 7.48 9.49 42.80
CA GLY A 275 6.17 10.07 42.41
C GLY A 275 5.88 10.39 40.93
N PHE A 276 6.02 9.41 40.02
CA PHE A 276 5.73 9.60 38.63
C PHE A 276 4.27 10.02 38.42
N THR A 277 4.04 11.14 37.74
CA THR A 277 2.73 11.75 37.58
C THR A 277 2.05 11.42 36.23
N GLY A 278 2.64 10.48 35.45
CA GLY A 278 2.08 10.06 34.14
C GLY A 278 2.59 10.86 32.93
N ALA A 279 3.39 11.91 33.15
CA ALA A 279 4.02 12.70 32.10
C ALA A 279 5.46 13.11 32.49
N ILE A 280 6.30 13.29 31.47
CA ILE A 280 7.69 13.78 31.59
C ILE A 280 7.88 15.02 30.71
N GLU A 281 9.00 15.71 30.88
CA GLU A 281 9.44 16.75 29.95
C GLU A 281 10.60 16.24 29.10
N VAL A 282 10.48 16.27 27.77
CA VAL A 282 11.54 15.97 26.82
C VAL A 282 11.65 17.13 25.83
N ASP A 283 12.83 17.69 25.67
CA ASP A 283 13.08 18.82 24.75
C ASP A 283 12.13 20.04 24.98
N ARG A 284 11.75 20.31 26.24
CA ARG A 284 10.79 21.35 26.65
C ARG A 284 9.35 21.11 26.22
N GLU A 285 9.01 19.89 25.85
CA GLU A 285 7.64 19.48 25.54
C GLU A 285 7.18 18.44 26.56
N MET A 286 5.90 18.51 26.93
CA MET A 286 5.26 17.51 27.78
C MET A 286 5.04 16.23 26.96
N VAL A 287 5.48 15.11 27.46
CA VAL A 287 5.30 13.77 26.87
C VAL A 287 4.59 12.88 27.87
N ASP A 288 3.45 12.39 27.49
CA ASP A 288 2.64 11.39 28.20
C ASP A 288 2.67 10.04 27.47
N GLU A 289 1.82 9.11 27.87
CA GLU A 289 1.69 7.79 27.23
C GLU A 289 1.34 7.88 25.73
N ALA A 290 0.58 8.89 25.31
CA ALA A 290 0.25 9.08 23.87
C ALA A 290 1.50 9.48 23.08
N GLY A 291 2.33 10.35 23.63
CA GLY A 291 3.63 10.72 23.05
C GLY A 291 4.58 9.54 22.91
N VAL A 292 4.61 8.65 23.91
CA VAL A 292 5.42 7.41 23.87
C VAL A 292 4.89 6.45 22.79
N LYS A 293 3.58 6.25 22.67
CA LYS A 293 2.98 5.42 21.62
C LYS A 293 3.31 5.96 20.22
N LEU A 294 3.31 7.28 20.05
CA LEU A 294 3.73 7.90 18.79
C LEU A 294 5.21 7.62 18.49
N ALA A 295 6.09 7.78 19.47
CA ALA A 295 7.52 7.48 19.34
C ALA A 295 7.77 6.01 18.97
N MET A 296 7.12 5.06 19.64
CA MET A 296 7.19 3.63 19.33
C MET A 296 6.72 3.32 17.90
N THR A 297 5.66 3.97 17.44
CA THR A 297 5.15 3.81 16.07
C THR A 297 6.18 4.24 15.02
N LEU A 298 6.87 5.37 15.27
CA LEU A 298 7.92 5.88 14.38
C LEU A 298 9.14 4.94 14.35
N LEU A 299 9.55 4.41 15.50
CA LEU A 299 10.64 3.42 15.60
C LEU A 299 10.29 2.11 14.87
N ALA A 300 9.05 1.63 15.00
CA ALA A 300 8.57 0.45 14.30
C ALA A 300 8.59 0.63 12.77
N LYS A 301 8.22 1.81 12.26
CA LYS A 301 8.32 2.10 10.82
C LYS A 301 9.74 2.03 10.27
N ALA A 302 10.74 2.41 11.07
CA ALA A 302 12.15 2.33 10.65
C ALA A 302 12.66 0.89 10.58
N SER A 303 12.18 0.00 11.45
CA SER A 303 12.61 -1.40 11.50
C SER A 303 12.07 -2.25 10.34
N THR A 304 10.98 -1.83 9.69
CA THR A 304 10.41 -2.52 8.53
C THR A 304 11.03 -2.07 7.20
N GLY A 305 11.84 -1.03 7.18
CA GLY A 305 12.49 -0.48 5.98
C GLY A 305 13.99 -0.82 5.83
N ASN A 306 14.53 -1.65 6.72
CA ASN A 306 15.93 -2.09 6.68
C ASN A 306 16.04 -3.55 6.25
#